data_a4e48183c4bb5bbe7a7d2ef12ba950bd
#
_entry.id   a4e48183c4bb5bbe7a7d2ef12ba950bd
#
_cell.length_a   1.000
_cell.length_b   1.000
_cell.length_c   1.000
_cell.angle_alpha   90.00
_cell.angle_beta   90.00
_cell.angle_gamma   90.00
#
_symmetry.space_group_name_H-M   'P 1'
#
loop_
_entity.id
_entity.type
_entity.pdbx_description
1 polymer ?
#
loop_
_entity_poly.entity_id
_entity_poly.type
_entity_poly.pdbx_seq_one_letter_code
_entity_poly.pdbx_strand_id
1 'polypeptide(L)'
;MSKKNAIFFSCNERFIFTLSVALLSLKKYNQELLKNTDVLVYYQGFTQADKDFLNRILPCKFTEYHFAVETDFNNINFKHFTQLTFARYEIFDLLDTYRKVLYIDVDVMIGGDLSYIFNNFGDKSGVAMCKDTQKGLTLITKNFVKPMPQYDMTVPCYNAGVTLFCDNIPHRRELRMWCYHKTAEWLENLVCPDQGVVNVMFQEFGIQGEVLPDICNCLPSNPKYLDKNRHDVLIYHCAGGGVRFWTYTWNSLWQPFYQEYLAMGGKPHTDKEHAWLKWIKKLNLQRWAFFDRSPDPQMHPARFIKYVLAYPFKYWFK
;
A
#
# COMPACT_ATOMS: atom_id res chain seq x y z
N MET A 1 27.20 -8.71 -15.44
CA MET A 1 26.73 -7.48 -14.75
C MET A 1 25.82 -7.93 -13.62
N SER A 2 25.90 -7.30 -12.43
CA SER A 2 24.94 -7.57 -11.35
C SER A 2 23.55 -7.12 -11.78
N LYS A 3 22.51 -7.89 -11.43
CA LYS A 3 21.11 -7.49 -11.67
C LYS A 3 20.82 -6.18 -10.93
N LYS A 4 20.07 -5.28 -11.57
CA LYS A 4 19.54 -4.06 -10.94
C LYS A 4 18.43 -4.37 -9.95
N ASN A 5 18.08 -3.38 -9.13
CA ASN A 5 16.85 -3.38 -8.35
C ASN A 5 15.70 -2.72 -9.13
N ALA A 6 14.46 -2.92 -8.68
CA ALA A 6 13.32 -2.19 -9.19
C ALA A 6 12.39 -1.72 -8.06
N ILE A 7 11.72 -0.59 -8.28
CA ILE A 7 10.56 -0.13 -7.53
C ILE A 7 9.36 -0.30 -8.46
N PHE A 8 8.29 -0.92 -7.97
CA PHE A 8 7.17 -1.34 -8.78
C PHE A 8 5.86 -0.75 -8.25
N PHE A 9 5.12 -0.07 -9.10
CA PHE A 9 3.79 0.48 -8.85
C PHE A 9 2.77 -0.15 -9.79
N SER A 10 1.50 -0.24 -9.34
CA SER A 10 0.37 -0.54 -10.21
C SER A 10 -0.70 0.55 -10.11
N CYS A 11 -1.15 1.10 -11.25
CA CYS A 11 -1.97 2.30 -11.27
C CYS A 11 -2.95 2.32 -12.44
N ASN A 12 -4.20 2.79 -12.22
CA ASN A 12 -5.09 3.17 -13.30
C ASN A 12 -5.15 4.69 -13.49
N GLU A 13 -5.81 5.13 -14.55
CA GLU A 13 -5.93 6.55 -14.93
C GLU A 13 -6.51 7.44 -13.82
N ARG A 14 -7.32 6.89 -12.92
CA ARG A 14 -7.97 7.64 -11.82
C ARG A 14 -6.97 8.04 -10.72
N PHE A 15 -5.88 7.31 -10.60
CA PHE A 15 -4.89 7.49 -9.53
C PHE A 15 -3.55 8.04 -10.04
N ILE A 16 -3.50 8.60 -11.26
CA ILE A 16 -2.29 9.26 -11.79
C ILE A 16 -1.80 10.36 -10.84
N PHE A 17 -2.70 11.11 -10.21
CA PHE A 17 -2.33 12.16 -9.26
C PHE A 17 -1.62 11.61 -8.00
N THR A 18 -2.05 10.46 -7.48
CA THR A 18 -1.37 9.83 -6.33
C THR A 18 -0.03 9.23 -6.72
N LEU A 19 0.02 8.53 -7.87
CA LEU A 19 1.28 8.03 -8.43
C LEU A 19 2.27 9.18 -8.66
N SER A 20 1.80 10.32 -9.18
CA SER A 20 2.65 11.49 -9.39
C SER A 20 3.26 12.01 -8.09
N VAL A 21 2.48 12.07 -7.00
CA VAL A 21 2.99 12.46 -5.68
C VAL A 21 3.98 11.41 -5.14
N ALA A 22 3.69 10.13 -5.33
CA ALA A 22 4.61 9.05 -4.95
C ALA A 22 5.95 9.19 -5.71
N LEU A 23 5.92 9.44 -7.02
CA LEU A 23 7.12 9.63 -7.85
C LEU A 23 7.89 10.89 -7.50
N LEU A 24 7.22 12.04 -7.25
CA LEU A 24 7.85 13.28 -6.82
C LEU A 24 8.57 13.10 -5.48
N SER A 25 7.89 12.50 -4.52
CA SER A 25 8.48 12.21 -3.21
C SER A 25 9.60 11.17 -3.29
N LEU A 26 9.46 10.13 -4.11
CA LEU A 26 10.51 9.16 -4.39
C LEU A 26 11.75 9.84 -4.97
N LYS A 27 11.59 10.66 -6.00
CA LYS A 27 12.67 11.43 -6.63
C LYS A 27 13.41 12.32 -5.62
N LYS A 28 12.66 12.97 -4.72
CA LYS A 28 13.25 13.89 -3.72
C LYS A 28 14.17 13.16 -2.74
N TYR A 29 13.75 12.00 -2.24
CA TYR A 29 14.46 11.33 -1.15
C TYR A 29 15.40 10.20 -1.60
N ASN A 30 15.38 9.80 -2.90
CA ASN A 30 16.03 8.57 -3.37
C ASN A 30 16.92 8.78 -4.61
N GLN A 31 17.54 9.94 -4.78
CA GLN A 31 18.34 10.25 -5.98
C GLN A 31 19.48 9.24 -6.21
N GLU A 32 20.19 8.84 -5.17
CA GLU A 32 21.29 7.89 -5.29
C GLU A 32 20.78 6.46 -5.59
N LEU A 33 19.73 6.03 -4.89
CA LEU A 33 19.10 4.73 -5.14
C LEU A 33 18.64 4.60 -6.60
N LEU A 34 18.04 5.64 -7.15
CA LEU A 34 17.48 5.66 -8.50
C LEU A 34 18.54 5.58 -9.61
N LYS A 35 19.82 5.83 -9.35
CA LYS A 35 20.89 5.62 -10.33
C LYS A 35 21.01 4.14 -10.77
N ASN A 36 20.68 3.21 -9.87
CA ASN A 36 20.79 1.77 -10.10
C ASN A 36 19.46 1.02 -9.89
N THR A 37 18.34 1.72 -9.88
CA THR A 37 17.01 1.16 -9.63
C THR A 37 16.05 1.64 -10.70
N ASP A 38 15.43 0.72 -11.41
CA ASP A 38 14.41 1.04 -12.40
C ASP A 38 13.05 1.27 -11.69
N VAL A 39 12.24 2.19 -12.23
CA VAL A 39 10.85 2.39 -11.77
C VAL A 39 9.91 1.76 -12.79
N LEU A 40 9.11 0.81 -12.34
CA LEU A 40 8.17 0.04 -13.14
C LEU A 40 6.75 0.46 -12.79
N VAL A 41 5.92 0.70 -13.80
CA VAL A 41 4.51 1.05 -13.62
C VAL A 41 3.65 0.11 -14.47
N TYR A 42 2.94 -0.80 -13.82
CA TYR A 42 1.92 -1.58 -14.49
C TYR A 42 0.60 -0.80 -14.43
N TYR A 43 -0.03 -0.64 -15.59
CA TYR A 43 -1.14 0.31 -15.71
C TYR A 43 -2.35 -0.26 -16.45
N GLN A 44 -3.49 0.39 -16.24
CA GLN A 44 -4.68 0.28 -17.08
C GLN A 44 -5.20 1.68 -17.39
N GLY A 45 -5.67 1.90 -18.62
CA GLY A 45 -6.33 3.13 -19.06
C GLY A 45 -5.42 4.35 -19.25
N PHE A 46 -4.08 4.20 -19.23
CA PHE A 46 -3.17 5.33 -19.49
C PHE A 46 -3.11 5.67 -20.97
N THR A 47 -3.20 6.95 -21.28
CA THR A 47 -2.87 7.50 -22.60
C THR A 47 -1.36 7.71 -22.74
N GLN A 48 -0.88 7.96 -23.96
CA GLN A 48 0.52 8.34 -24.17
C GLN A 48 0.86 9.64 -23.43
N ALA A 49 -0.05 10.60 -23.40
CA ALA A 49 0.13 11.86 -22.68
C ALA A 49 0.31 11.65 -21.17
N ASP A 50 -0.38 10.67 -20.57
CA ASP A 50 -0.21 10.33 -19.15
C ASP A 50 1.20 9.76 -18.88
N LYS A 51 1.67 8.86 -19.75
CA LYS A 51 3.03 8.29 -19.68
C LYS A 51 4.11 9.36 -19.84
N ASP A 52 3.94 10.25 -20.81
CA ASP A 52 4.87 11.36 -21.05
C ASP A 52 4.88 12.33 -19.85
N PHE A 53 3.72 12.58 -19.25
CA PHE A 53 3.60 13.39 -18.04
C PHE A 53 4.38 12.76 -16.87
N LEU A 54 4.15 11.47 -16.59
CA LEU A 54 4.85 10.76 -15.51
C LEU A 54 6.36 10.69 -15.76
N ASN A 55 6.80 10.48 -17.02
CA ASN A 55 8.21 10.47 -17.39
C ASN A 55 8.91 11.82 -17.21
N ARG A 56 8.19 12.94 -17.24
CA ARG A 56 8.76 14.25 -16.87
C ARG A 56 9.04 14.36 -15.36
N ILE A 57 8.31 13.63 -14.53
CA ILE A 57 8.57 13.56 -13.09
C ILE A 57 9.79 12.68 -12.83
N LEU A 58 9.72 11.43 -13.30
CA LEU A 58 10.74 10.41 -13.10
C LEU A 58 10.65 9.38 -14.23
N PRO A 59 11.76 8.99 -14.88
CA PRO A 59 11.75 7.96 -15.91
C PRO A 59 11.14 6.64 -15.40
N CYS A 60 10.08 6.18 -16.06
CA CYS A 60 9.35 4.95 -15.73
C CYS A 60 9.31 4.01 -16.93
N LYS A 61 9.31 2.71 -16.67
CA LYS A 61 8.98 1.67 -17.64
C LYS A 61 7.52 1.27 -17.47
N PHE A 62 6.72 1.42 -18.51
CA PHE A 62 5.29 1.17 -18.48
C PHE A 62 4.95 -0.17 -19.11
N THR A 63 4.10 -0.97 -18.43
CA THR A 63 3.54 -2.21 -18.94
C THR A 63 2.04 -2.20 -18.73
N GLU A 64 1.26 -2.42 -19.79
CA GLU A 64 -0.18 -2.58 -19.66
C GLU A 64 -0.50 -3.92 -18.99
N TYR A 65 -1.36 -3.86 -17.98
CA TYR A 65 -1.66 -5.02 -17.15
C TYR A 65 -2.96 -5.70 -17.57
N HIS A 66 -2.88 -7.02 -17.70
CA HIS A 66 -4.01 -7.91 -17.89
C HIS A 66 -3.93 -9.06 -16.88
N PHE A 67 -5.07 -9.44 -16.31
CA PHE A 67 -5.12 -10.57 -15.39
C PHE A 67 -4.81 -11.87 -16.15
N ALA A 68 -3.91 -12.70 -15.62
CA ALA A 68 -3.27 -13.76 -16.39
C ALA A 68 -4.14 -15.02 -16.64
N VAL A 69 -5.26 -15.17 -15.92
CA VAL A 69 -6.18 -16.30 -16.07
C VAL A 69 -7.58 -15.80 -16.34
N GLU A 70 -8.34 -16.55 -17.14
CA GLU A 70 -9.75 -16.22 -17.40
C GLU A 70 -10.55 -16.27 -16.08
N THR A 71 -11.18 -15.16 -15.73
CA THR A 71 -11.87 -14.99 -14.45
C THR A 71 -13.03 -14.03 -14.60
N ASP A 72 -14.23 -14.43 -14.16
CA ASP A 72 -15.38 -13.55 -14.13
C ASP A 72 -15.37 -12.66 -12.87
N PHE A 73 -14.96 -11.42 -13.05
CA PHE A 73 -14.97 -10.41 -12.00
C PHE A 73 -16.30 -9.67 -11.85
N ASN A 74 -17.32 -9.95 -12.68
CA ASN A 74 -18.58 -9.20 -12.66
C ASN A 74 -19.44 -9.50 -11.44
N ASN A 75 -19.29 -10.69 -10.85
CA ASN A 75 -20.07 -11.16 -9.70
C ASN A 75 -19.47 -10.80 -8.35
N ILE A 76 -18.42 -9.96 -8.32
CA ILE A 76 -17.66 -9.75 -7.11
C ILE A 76 -17.85 -8.36 -6.57
N ASN A 77 -18.18 -8.29 -5.29
CA ASN A 77 -18.27 -7.06 -4.51
C ASN A 77 -16.88 -6.49 -4.14
N PHE A 78 -15.93 -6.43 -5.08
CA PHE A 78 -14.70 -5.67 -4.88
C PHE A 78 -14.96 -4.16 -4.95
N LYS A 79 -15.79 -3.65 -4.05
CA LYS A 79 -16.20 -2.23 -4.02
C LYS A 79 -15.02 -1.25 -3.98
N HIS A 80 -13.82 -1.73 -3.65
CA HIS A 80 -12.65 -0.91 -3.41
C HIS A 80 -11.39 -1.34 -4.14
N PHE A 81 -11.41 -2.48 -4.85
CA PHE A 81 -10.25 -3.02 -5.54
C PHE A 81 -10.50 -3.08 -7.04
N THR A 82 -9.45 -2.89 -7.83
CA THR A 82 -9.45 -3.13 -9.28
C THR A 82 -8.57 -4.36 -9.56
N GLN A 83 -8.66 -4.92 -10.76
CA GLN A 83 -7.78 -6.02 -11.17
C GLN A 83 -6.29 -5.67 -11.03
N LEU A 84 -5.94 -4.39 -11.06
CA LEU A 84 -4.56 -3.91 -10.86
C LEU A 84 -3.97 -4.26 -9.49
N THR A 85 -4.80 -4.56 -8.49
CA THR A 85 -4.28 -5.05 -7.21
C THR A 85 -3.49 -6.35 -7.35
N PHE A 86 -3.80 -7.16 -8.38
CA PHE A 86 -3.11 -8.42 -8.65
C PHE A 86 -1.84 -8.27 -9.50
N ALA A 87 -1.58 -7.08 -10.03
CA ALA A 87 -0.36 -6.82 -10.81
C ALA A 87 0.93 -7.12 -10.02
N ARG A 88 0.86 -7.07 -8.68
CA ARG A 88 1.99 -7.45 -7.81
C ARG A 88 2.45 -8.89 -7.97
N TYR A 89 1.64 -9.79 -8.54
CA TYR A 89 2.05 -11.15 -8.84
C TYR A 89 3.06 -11.23 -9.99
N GLU A 90 3.11 -10.20 -10.84
CA GLU A 90 4.11 -10.10 -11.91
C GLU A 90 5.54 -9.96 -11.37
N ILE A 91 5.69 -9.61 -10.09
CA ILE A 91 7.00 -9.49 -9.45
C ILE A 91 7.81 -10.78 -9.59
N PHE A 92 7.17 -11.94 -9.49
CA PHE A 92 7.88 -13.21 -9.54
C PHE A 92 8.60 -13.44 -10.88
N ASP A 93 8.03 -12.98 -12.01
CA ASP A 93 8.70 -13.01 -13.31
C ASP A 93 9.73 -11.88 -13.43
N LEU A 94 9.46 -10.69 -12.85
CA LEU A 94 10.41 -9.58 -12.81
C LEU A 94 11.73 -9.95 -12.12
N LEU A 95 11.72 -10.89 -11.16
CA LEU A 95 12.91 -11.38 -10.48
C LEU A 95 13.86 -12.18 -11.39
N ASP A 96 13.47 -12.52 -12.63
CA ASP A 96 14.41 -13.03 -13.63
C ASP A 96 15.38 -11.94 -14.09
N THR A 97 14.92 -10.69 -14.12
CA THR A 97 15.70 -9.52 -14.57
C THR A 97 16.29 -8.73 -13.38
N TYR A 98 15.54 -8.60 -12.29
CA TYR A 98 15.90 -7.78 -11.14
C TYR A 98 16.32 -8.64 -9.95
N ARG A 99 17.30 -8.15 -9.17
CA ARG A 99 17.74 -8.79 -7.93
C ARG A 99 16.68 -8.65 -6.82
N LYS A 100 16.18 -7.43 -6.65
CA LYS A 100 15.16 -7.08 -5.66
C LYS A 100 14.11 -6.19 -6.31
N VAL A 101 12.84 -6.46 -6.05
CA VAL A 101 11.70 -5.66 -6.51
C VAL A 101 10.90 -5.21 -5.29
N LEU A 102 10.85 -3.91 -5.06
CA LEU A 102 10.03 -3.31 -4.01
C LEU A 102 8.69 -2.86 -4.61
N TYR A 103 7.62 -3.60 -4.33
CA TYR A 103 6.26 -3.17 -4.66
C TYR A 103 5.79 -2.11 -3.66
N ILE A 104 5.15 -1.07 -4.17
CA ILE A 104 4.56 0.01 -3.37
C ILE A 104 3.20 0.36 -3.96
N ASP A 105 2.14 0.38 -3.14
CA ASP A 105 0.84 0.91 -3.53
C ASP A 105 0.93 2.39 -3.92
N VAL A 106 0.00 2.89 -4.74
CA VAL A 106 0.05 4.27 -5.25
C VAL A 106 -0.52 5.32 -4.30
N ASP A 107 -1.27 4.90 -3.28
CA ASP A 107 -1.80 5.80 -2.26
C ASP A 107 -0.81 6.02 -1.10
N VAL A 108 0.43 6.28 -1.48
CA VAL A 108 1.55 6.50 -0.57
C VAL A 108 2.20 7.87 -0.78
N MET A 109 3.02 8.26 0.19
CA MET A 109 4.03 9.31 0.07
C MET A 109 5.34 8.78 0.64
N ILE A 110 6.41 8.89 -0.14
CA ILE A 110 7.75 8.53 0.31
C ILE A 110 8.27 9.64 1.23
N GLY A 111 8.69 9.26 2.44
CA GLY A 111 9.16 10.20 3.48
C GLY A 111 10.67 10.13 3.74
N GLY A 112 11.37 9.10 3.19
CA GLY A 112 12.79 8.89 3.45
C GLY A 112 13.49 8.04 2.39
N ASP A 113 14.75 7.68 2.70
CA ASP A 113 15.61 6.90 1.81
C ASP A 113 15.27 5.40 1.86
N LEU A 114 14.76 4.89 0.75
CA LEU A 114 14.38 3.48 0.59
C LEU A 114 15.57 2.53 0.45
N SER A 115 16.79 3.03 0.32
CA SER A 115 17.99 2.19 0.32
C SER A 115 18.10 1.35 1.61
N TYR A 116 17.53 1.87 2.71
CA TYR A 116 17.41 1.12 3.96
C TYR A 116 16.68 -0.23 3.77
N ILE A 117 15.58 -0.26 3.00
CA ILE A 117 14.82 -1.50 2.74
C ILE A 117 15.66 -2.45 1.88
N PHE A 118 16.24 -1.96 0.78
CA PHE A 118 17.02 -2.79 -0.14
C PHE A 118 18.29 -3.38 0.50
N ASN A 119 18.93 -2.64 1.40
CA ASN A 119 20.20 -3.05 1.98
C ASN A 119 20.06 -3.98 3.19
N ASN A 120 18.93 -3.93 3.90
CA ASN A 120 18.81 -4.64 5.18
C ASN A 120 17.84 -5.82 5.17
N PHE A 121 17.06 -6.02 4.08
CA PHE A 121 16.00 -7.02 4.06
C PHE A 121 16.00 -7.85 2.78
N GLY A 122 15.36 -9.01 2.86
CA GLY A 122 15.06 -9.92 1.76
C GLY A 122 16.17 -10.94 1.45
N ASP A 123 17.39 -10.73 1.88
CA ASP A 123 18.49 -11.63 1.54
C ASP A 123 18.40 -13.00 2.25
N LYS A 124 17.70 -13.10 3.37
CA LYS A 124 17.54 -14.33 4.15
C LYS A 124 16.43 -15.23 3.64
N SER A 125 15.26 -14.66 3.30
CA SER A 125 14.06 -15.42 2.98
C SER A 125 13.50 -15.16 1.59
N GLY A 126 14.07 -14.19 0.87
CA GLY A 126 13.57 -13.77 -0.44
C GLY A 126 12.35 -12.85 -0.40
N VAL A 127 11.80 -12.55 0.79
CA VAL A 127 10.66 -11.65 0.94
C VAL A 127 10.68 -10.91 2.27
N ALA A 128 10.27 -9.63 2.25
CA ALA A 128 10.06 -8.84 3.47
C ALA A 128 8.80 -7.97 3.36
N MET A 129 7.96 -7.98 4.41
CA MET A 129 6.68 -7.25 4.47
C MET A 129 6.44 -6.71 5.88
N CYS A 130 5.67 -5.61 5.98
CA CYS A 130 5.18 -5.13 7.27
C CYS A 130 4.01 -5.99 7.75
N LYS A 131 3.94 -6.26 9.05
CA LYS A 131 2.71 -6.81 9.65
C LYS A 131 1.60 -5.76 9.61
N ASP A 132 0.35 -6.21 9.43
CA ASP A 132 -0.79 -5.31 9.60
C ASP A 132 -0.86 -4.87 11.06
N THR A 133 -0.81 -3.55 11.30
CA THR A 133 -0.55 -2.99 12.63
C THR A 133 -1.76 -2.95 13.56
N GLN A 134 -2.95 -3.28 13.08
CA GLN A 134 -4.14 -3.30 13.93
C GLN A 134 -4.13 -4.53 14.83
N LYS A 135 -4.24 -4.34 16.14
CA LYS A 135 -4.33 -5.44 17.11
C LYS A 135 -5.51 -6.36 16.79
N GLY A 136 -5.27 -7.67 16.80
CA GLY A 136 -6.30 -8.70 16.59
C GLY A 136 -6.64 -8.96 15.12
N LEU A 137 -5.99 -8.31 14.16
CA LEU A 137 -6.14 -8.68 12.76
C LEU A 137 -5.36 -9.95 12.46
N THR A 138 -6.10 -10.97 12.12
CA THR A 138 -5.58 -12.26 11.68
C THR A 138 -5.90 -12.47 10.20
N LEU A 139 -5.35 -13.51 9.63
CA LEU A 139 -5.57 -13.85 8.23
C LEU A 139 -7.07 -13.98 7.93
N ILE A 140 -7.84 -14.69 8.78
CA ILE A 140 -9.29 -14.81 8.59
C ILE A 140 -10.03 -13.48 8.77
N THR A 141 -9.75 -12.74 9.82
CA THR A 141 -10.54 -11.52 10.12
C THR A 141 -10.32 -10.38 9.13
N LYS A 142 -9.20 -10.38 8.43
CA LYS A 142 -8.83 -9.32 7.49
C LYS A 142 -9.07 -9.70 6.02
N ASN A 143 -8.80 -10.94 5.66
CA ASN A 143 -8.58 -11.27 4.25
C ASN A 143 -9.63 -12.24 3.67
N PHE A 144 -10.37 -12.97 4.51
CA PHE A 144 -11.29 -14.00 4.05
C PHE A 144 -12.66 -13.90 4.71
N VAL A 145 -13.70 -14.31 3.98
CA VAL A 145 -15.08 -14.41 4.48
C VAL A 145 -15.25 -15.65 5.35
N LYS A 146 -14.65 -16.78 4.91
CA LYS A 146 -14.75 -18.09 5.59
C LYS A 146 -13.33 -18.66 5.78
N PRO A 147 -13.10 -19.39 6.89
CA PRO A 147 -11.82 -20.04 7.11
C PRO A 147 -11.59 -21.17 6.09
N MET A 148 -10.32 -21.42 5.80
CA MET A 148 -9.86 -22.53 4.97
C MET A 148 -9.12 -23.52 5.89
N PRO A 149 -9.68 -24.72 6.15
CA PRO A 149 -9.17 -25.64 7.18
C PRO A 149 -7.73 -26.12 6.98
N GLN A 150 -7.25 -26.10 5.74
CA GLN A 150 -5.90 -26.52 5.38
C GLN A 150 -4.81 -25.51 5.77
N TYR A 151 -5.18 -24.30 6.18
CA TYR A 151 -4.24 -23.22 6.55
C TYR A 151 -4.53 -22.71 7.97
N ASP A 152 -3.50 -22.26 8.67
CA ASP A 152 -3.69 -21.55 9.94
C ASP A 152 -4.18 -20.11 9.66
N MET A 153 -5.50 -19.95 9.78
CA MET A 153 -6.18 -18.67 9.52
C MET A 153 -6.11 -17.71 10.72
N THR A 154 -5.54 -18.14 11.85
CA THR A 154 -5.45 -17.35 13.10
C THR A 154 -4.15 -16.55 13.21
N VAL A 155 -3.19 -16.77 12.32
CA VAL A 155 -1.92 -16.04 12.32
C VAL A 155 -2.11 -14.56 11.99
N PRO A 156 -1.27 -13.67 12.54
CA PRO A 156 -1.23 -12.27 12.12
C PRO A 156 -0.92 -12.14 10.63
N CYS A 157 -1.64 -11.29 9.92
CA CYS A 157 -1.40 -11.07 8.50
C CYS A 157 -0.34 -10.00 8.23
N TYR A 158 0.35 -10.14 7.09
CA TYR A 158 1.18 -9.09 6.51
C TYR A 158 0.33 -8.15 5.65
N ASN A 159 0.68 -6.87 5.65
CA ASN A 159 0.09 -5.88 4.76
C ASN A 159 0.81 -5.89 3.42
N ALA A 160 0.07 -6.03 2.33
CA ALA A 160 0.62 -6.19 0.99
C ALA A 160 0.98 -4.87 0.28
N GLY A 161 0.69 -3.70 0.88
CA GLY A 161 0.89 -2.40 0.22
C GLY A 161 2.35 -1.97 0.07
N VAL A 162 3.26 -2.55 0.86
CA VAL A 162 4.71 -2.41 0.68
C VAL A 162 5.35 -3.78 0.87
N THR A 163 5.91 -4.33 -0.19
CA THR A 163 6.48 -5.68 -0.18
C THR A 163 7.79 -5.73 -0.96
N LEU A 164 8.86 -6.18 -0.33
CA LEU A 164 10.12 -6.48 -1.00
C LEU A 164 10.18 -7.96 -1.37
N PHE A 165 10.37 -8.27 -2.65
CA PHE A 165 10.70 -9.61 -3.14
C PHE A 165 12.10 -9.64 -3.73
N CYS A 166 12.80 -10.77 -3.54
CA CYS A 166 14.17 -10.94 -3.99
C CYS A 166 14.29 -12.21 -4.85
N ASP A 167 15.31 -12.25 -5.73
CA ASP A 167 15.48 -13.34 -6.70
C ASP A 167 15.86 -14.69 -6.08
N ASN A 168 16.21 -14.71 -4.81
CA ASN A 168 16.44 -15.91 -4.00
C ASN A 168 15.17 -16.47 -3.31
N ILE A 169 13.96 -15.91 -3.58
CA ILE A 169 12.72 -16.45 -3.00
C ILE A 169 12.52 -17.91 -3.47
N PRO A 170 12.21 -18.84 -2.54
CA PRO A 170 11.93 -20.23 -2.89
C PRO A 170 10.72 -20.33 -3.84
N HIS A 171 10.69 -21.39 -4.67
CA HIS A 171 9.58 -21.72 -5.57
C HIS A 171 9.18 -20.60 -6.56
N ARG A 172 10.02 -19.59 -6.78
CA ARG A 172 9.75 -18.38 -7.55
C ARG A 172 8.94 -18.61 -8.84
N ARG A 173 9.31 -19.64 -9.62
CA ARG A 173 8.67 -19.92 -10.93
C ARG A 173 7.23 -20.40 -10.82
N GLU A 174 6.82 -20.90 -9.67
CA GLU A 174 5.47 -21.41 -9.43
C GLU A 174 4.56 -20.34 -8.83
N LEU A 175 5.12 -19.40 -8.03
CA LEU A 175 4.36 -18.47 -7.19
C LEU A 175 3.42 -17.60 -8.01
N ARG A 176 3.86 -17.08 -9.17
CA ARG A 176 3.04 -16.20 -10.00
C ARG A 176 1.73 -16.88 -10.41
N MET A 177 1.81 -18.01 -11.09
CA MET A 177 0.63 -18.70 -11.59
C MET A 177 -0.20 -19.30 -10.46
N TRP A 178 0.44 -19.77 -9.38
CA TRP A 178 -0.27 -20.20 -8.19
C TRP A 178 -1.15 -19.07 -7.63
N CYS A 179 -0.60 -17.86 -7.47
CA CYS A 179 -1.37 -16.71 -6.98
C CYS A 179 -2.56 -16.37 -7.89
N TYR A 180 -2.38 -16.39 -9.22
CA TYR A 180 -3.47 -16.14 -10.16
C TYR A 180 -4.56 -17.21 -10.08
N HIS A 181 -4.20 -18.50 -10.09
CA HIS A 181 -5.17 -19.59 -9.99
C HIS A 181 -5.92 -19.56 -8.64
N LYS A 182 -5.21 -19.32 -7.55
CA LYS A 182 -5.85 -19.25 -6.21
C LYS A 182 -6.72 -18.01 -6.05
N THR A 183 -6.36 -16.90 -6.68
CA THR A 183 -7.26 -15.74 -6.74
C THR A 183 -8.56 -16.09 -7.44
N ALA A 184 -8.50 -16.74 -8.60
CA ALA A 184 -9.69 -17.13 -9.35
C ALA A 184 -10.53 -18.17 -8.58
N GLU A 185 -9.87 -19.15 -7.95
CA GLU A 185 -10.54 -20.22 -7.17
C GLU A 185 -11.24 -19.68 -5.92
N TRP A 186 -10.60 -18.73 -5.21
CA TRP A 186 -11.11 -18.24 -3.91
C TRP A 186 -11.84 -16.91 -3.99
N LEU A 187 -12.15 -16.45 -5.17
CA LEU A 187 -12.62 -15.10 -5.46
C LEU A 187 -13.77 -14.62 -4.58
N GLU A 188 -14.78 -15.48 -4.35
CA GLU A 188 -15.93 -15.19 -3.48
C GLU A 188 -15.58 -15.21 -1.97
N ASN A 189 -14.48 -15.84 -1.61
CA ASN A 189 -14.01 -15.92 -0.23
C ASN A 189 -13.04 -14.80 0.16
N LEU A 190 -12.57 -14.01 -0.81
CA LEU A 190 -11.57 -12.97 -0.59
C LEU A 190 -12.20 -11.63 -0.17
N VAL A 191 -11.67 -11.00 0.88
CA VAL A 191 -12.03 -9.65 1.36
C VAL A 191 -10.95 -8.64 0.96
N CYS A 192 -9.69 -8.92 1.28
CA CYS A 192 -8.51 -8.20 0.76
C CYS A 192 -7.78 -9.17 -0.17
N PRO A 193 -8.12 -9.16 -1.48
CA PRO A 193 -7.90 -10.33 -2.32
C PRO A 193 -6.43 -10.67 -2.52
N ASP A 194 -5.62 -9.72 -2.95
CA ASP A 194 -4.19 -9.89 -3.16
C ASP A 194 -3.43 -10.17 -1.86
N GLN A 195 -3.76 -9.43 -0.80
CA GLN A 195 -3.16 -9.60 0.52
C GLN A 195 -3.46 -11.01 1.07
N GLY A 196 -4.70 -11.48 0.94
CA GLY A 196 -5.11 -12.81 1.38
C GLY A 196 -4.31 -13.91 0.69
N VAL A 197 -4.25 -13.87 -0.64
CA VAL A 197 -3.55 -14.87 -1.44
C VAL A 197 -2.05 -14.89 -1.12
N VAL A 198 -1.38 -13.72 -1.05
CA VAL A 198 0.05 -13.65 -0.72
C VAL A 198 0.35 -14.20 0.68
N ASN A 199 -0.51 -13.91 1.67
CA ASN A 199 -0.30 -14.43 3.02
C ASN A 199 -0.47 -15.95 3.10
N VAL A 200 -1.43 -16.53 2.37
CA VAL A 200 -1.62 -17.98 2.30
C VAL A 200 -0.50 -18.65 1.50
N MET A 201 -0.01 -18.00 0.44
CA MET A 201 1.14 -18.46 -0.33
C MET A 201 2.35 -18.76 0.57
N PHE A 202 2.60 -17.95 1.59
CA PHE A 202 3.70 -18.20 2.53
C PHE A 202 3.53 -19.52 3.28
N GLN A 203 2.30 -19.87 3.68
CA GLN A 203 2.03 -21.14 4.34
C GLN A 203 2.13 -22.32 3.36
N GLU A 204 1.56 -22.19 2.17
CA GLU A 204 1.58 -23.22 1.15
C GLU A 204 3.00 -23.65 0.76
N PHE A 205 3.89 -22.68 0.60
CA PHE A 205 5.27 -22.92 0.16
C PHE A 205 6.30 -22.93 1.29
N GLY A 206 5.86 -22.87 2.56
CA GLY A 206 6.76 -22.85 3.72
C GLY A 206 7.71 -21.64 3.76
N ILE A 207 7.30 -20.51 3.16
CA ILE A 207 8.12 -19.29 3.09
C ILE A 207 7.97 -18.50 4.38
N GLN A 208 9.09 -18.22 5.04
CA GLN A 208 9.13 -17.37 6.22
C GLN A 208 9.57 -15.96 5.85
N GLY A 209 8.62 -15.04 5.69
CA GLY A 209 8.91 -13.64 5.36
C GLY A 209 9.63 -12.90 6.49
N GLU A 210 10.59 -12.05 6.14
CA GLU A 210 11.18 -11.09 7.06
C GLU A 210 10.18 -9.99 7.40
N VAL A 211 10.21 -9.48 8.65
CA VAL A 211 9.30 -8.43 9.08
C VAL A 211 9.96 -7.07 8.88
N LEU A 212 9.41 -6.27 7.96
CA LEU A 212 9.79 -4.86 7.82
C LEU A 212 9.28 -4.05 9.04
N PRO A 213 10.08 -3.09 9.55
CA PRO A 213 9.61 -2.13 10.54
C PRO A 213 8.40 -1.32 10.05
N ASP A 214 7.56 -0.88 10.97
CA ASP A 214 6.35 -0.10 10.68
C ASP A 214 6.61 1.24 9.96
N ILE A 215 7.83 1.78 10.06
CA ILE A 215 8.25 2.97 9.31
C ILE A 215 8.30 2.74 7.80
N CYS A 216 8.43 1.48 7.36
CA CYS A 216 8.47 1.11 5.93
C CYS A 216 7.07 1.05 5.30
N ASN A 217 6.01 1.00 6.10
CA ASN A 217 4.62 1.02 5.65
C ASN A 217 3.75 1.62 6.76
N CYS A 218 3.90 2.93 6.98
CA CYS A 218 3.27 3.62 8.11
C CYS A 218 1.80 3.91 7.80
N LEU A 219 0.92 3.10 8.38
CA LEU A 219 -0.53 3.19 8.19
C LEU A 219 -1.15 4.28 9.09
N PRO A 220 -2.36 4.82 8.75
CA PRO A 220 -3.05 5.84 9.54
C PRO A 220 -3.35 5.44 10.98
N SER A 221 -3.41 4.15 11.27
CA SER A 221 -3.56 3.61 12.63
C SER A 221 -2.29 3.71 13.49
N ASN A 222 -1.14 4.00 12.88
CA ASN A 222 0.10 4.17 13.60
C ASN A 222 0.21 5.62 14.12
N PRO A 223 0.48 5.86 15.42
CA PRO A 223 0.66 7.20 15.99
C PRO A 223 1.70 8.06 15.26
N LYS A 224 2.74 7.43 14.74
CA LYS A 224 3.79 8.10 13.95
C LYS A 224 3.26 8.78 12.69
N TYR A 225 2.15 8.32 12.14
CA TYR A 225 1.57 8.82 10.90
C TYR A 225 1.19 10.31 10.97
N LEU A 226 0.80 10.80 12.13
CA LEU A 226 0.38 12.20 12.34
C LEU A 226 1.46 13.07 12.97
N ASP A 227 2.56 12.50 13.40
CA ASP A 227 3.66 13.27 14.00
C ASP A 227 4.47 13.98 12.91
N LYS A 228 4.20 15.27 12.75
CA LYS A 228 4.86 16.13 11.77
C LYS A 228 6.36 16.33 12.01
N ASN A 229 6.82 16.04 13.23
CA ASN A 229 8.23 16.22 13.63
C ASN A 229 9.04 14.93 13.44
N ARG A 230 8.41 13.84 13.02
CA ARG A 230 9.12 12.59 12.76
C ARG A 230 9.63 12.55 11.33
N HIS A 231 10.92 12.35 11.22
CA HIS A 231 11.62 12.20 9.94
C HIS A 231 12.11 10.77 9.70
N ASP A 232 11.72 9.82 10.57
CA ASP A 232 12.11 8.41 10.48
C ASP A 232 11.16 7.54 9.65
N VAL A 233 10.00 8.05 9.25
CA VAL A 233 9.04 7.31 8.42
C VAL A 233 9.51 7.29 6.96
N LEU A 234 9.70 6.09 6.42
CA LEU A 234 10.15 5.92 5.03
C LEU A 234 8.99 5.96 4.04
N ILE A 235 7.85 5.35 4.37
CA ILE A 235 6.67 5.34 3.52
C ILE A 235 5.42 5.60 4.37
N TYR A 236 4.73 6.69 4.09
CA TYR A 236 3.39 6.96 4.59
C TYR A 236 2.38 6.35 3.63
N HIS A 237 1.46 5.51 4.12
CA HIS A 237 0.50 4.80 3.29
C HIS A 237 -0.92 5.07 3.75
N CYS A 238 -1.78 5.54 2.86
CA CYS A 238 -3.19 5.85 3.14
C CYS A 238 -4.11 4.62 3.20
N ALA A 239 -3.58 3.41 3.38
CA ALA A 239 -4.40 2.20 3.39
C ALA A 239 -5.48 2.23 4.48
N GLY A 240 -6.60 1.65 4.15
CA GLY A 240 -7.73 1.46 5.08
C GLY A 240 -8.71 2.63 5.13
N GLY A 241 -9.90 2.31 4.93
CA GLY A 241 -11.20 2.86 5.26
C GLY A 241 -11.47 4.35 5.34
N GLY A 242 -10.76 5.22 4.70
CA GLY A 242 -11.35 6.54 4.57
C GLY A 242 -10.52 7.75 4.97
N VAL A 243 -9.26 7.56 5.31
CA VAL A 243 -8.34 8.69 5.48
C VAL A 243 -7.43 8.75 4.28
N ARG A 244 -7.75 9.62 3.33
CA ARG A 244 -6.94 9.83 2.13
C ARG A 244 -6.19 11.14 2.23
N PHE A 245 -4.93 11.20 1.80
CA PHE A 245 -4.12 12.43 1.82
C PHE A 245 -4.80 13.59 1.08
N TRP A 246 -5.45 13.30 -0.03
CA TRP A 246 -6.13 14.29 -0.87
C TRP A 246 -7.48 14.73 -0.34
N THR A 247 -8.09 13.98 0.59
CA THR A 247 -9.33 14.35 1.24
C THR A 247 -9.10 15.42 2.31
N TYR A 248 -7.88 15.52 2.85
CA TYR A 248 -7.53 16.37 3.97
C TYR A 248 -6.36 17.30 3.64
N THR A 249 -6.64 18.59 3.55
CA THR A 249 -5.63 19.64 3.29
C THR A 249 -4.64 19.83 4.44
N TRP A 250 -4.88 19.23 5.59
CA TRP A 250 -4.04 19.36 6.77
C TRP A 250 -2.77 18.49 6.74
N ASN A 251 -2.64 17.55 5.81
CA ASN A 251 -1.40 16.79 5.67
C ASN A 251 -0.34 17.67 5.00
N SER A 252 0.42 18.38 5.85
CA SER A 252 1.47 19.28 5.41
C SER A 252 2.63 18.60 4.70
N LEU A 253 2.77 17.27 4.81
CA LEU A 253 3.82 16.50 4.15
C LEU A 253 3.44 16.16 2.71
N TRP A 254 2.17 15.84 2.46
CA TRP A 254 1.67 15.48 1.13
C TRP A 254 1.42 16.68 0.22
N GLN A 255 0.92 17.78 0.79
CA GLN A 255 0.50 18.97 0.05
C GLN A 255 1.60 19.60 -0.84
N PRO A 256 2.88 19.74 -0.42
CA PRO A 256 3.91 20.31 -1.28
C PRO A 256 4.07 19.55 -2.59
N PHE A 257 4.09 18.21 -2.56
CA PHE A 257 4.20 17.37 -3.76
C PHE A 257 2.95 17.44 -4.63
N TYR A 258 1.76 17.54 -4.01
CA TYR A 258 0.53 17.71 -4.77
C TYR A 258 0.48 19.07 -5.47
N GLN A 259 0.95 20.16 -4.85
CA GLN A 259 1.06 21.48 -5.47
C GLN A 259 2.10 21.46 -6.61
N GLU A 260 3.21 20.78 -6.45
CA GLU A 260 4.20 20.59 -7.50
C GLU A 260 3.59 19.84 -8.70
N TYR A 261 2.86 18.74 -8.45
CA TYR A 261 2.11 18.02 -9.47
C TYR A 261 1.15 18.93 -10.24
N LEU A 262 0.38 19.78 -9.55
CA LEU A 262 -0.54 20.72 -10.18
C LEU A 262 0.21 21.77 -11.01
N ALA A 263 1.34 22.31 -10.50
CA ALA A 263 2.18 23.30 -11.20
C ALA A 263 2.80 22.72 -12.48
N MET A 264 3.04 21.40 -12.53
CA MET A 264 3.50 20.69 -13.74
C MET A 264 2.39 20.48 -14.78
N GLY A 265 1.13 20.90 -14.51
CA GLY A 265 -0.03 20.70 -15.38
C GLY A 265 -0.84 19.45 -15.06
N GLY A 266 -0.67 18.88 -13.87
CA GLY A 266 -1.46 17.76 -13.40
C GLY A 266 -2.93 18.13 -13.20
N LYS A 267 -3.83 17.18 -13.44
CA LYS A 267 -5.28 17.39 -13.27
C LYS A 267 -5.67 17.33 -11.78
N PRO A 268 -6.37 18.34 -11.25
CA PRO A 268 -6.78 18.31 -9.85
C PRO A 268 -7.71 17.14 -9.56
N HIS A 269 -7.53 16.50 -8.42
CA HIS A 269 -8.46 15.50 -7.93
C HIS A 269 -9.78 16.19 -7.53
N THR A 270 -10.88 15.72 -8.11
CA THR A 270 -12.23 16.19 -7.75
C THR A 270 -12.77 15.30 -6.65
N ASP A 271 -12.76 15.80 -5.43
CA ASP A 271 -13.33 15.11 -4.29
C ASP A 271 -14.84 15.35 -4.22
N LYS A 272 -15.61 14.27 -4.31
CA LYS A 272 -17.08 14.31 -4.19
C LYS A 272 -17.57 14.14 -2.75
N GLU A 273 -16.67 14.03 -1.78
CA GLU A 273 -17.05 13.80 -0.39
C GLU A 273 -17.61 15.07 0.27
N HIS A 274 -18.77 14.97 0.93
CA HIS A 274 -19.37 16.08 1.66
C HIS A 274 -18.48 16.58 2.81
N ALA A 275 -18.43 17.88 3.03
CA ALA A 275 -17.57 18.52 4.03
C ALA A 275 -17.77 17.96 5.46
N TRP A 276 -19.02 17.61 5.84
CA TRP A 276 -19.30 17.02 7.15
C TRP A 276 -18.70 15.61 7.31
N LEU A 277 -18.69 14.81 6.23
CA LEU A 277 -18.08 13.48 6.26
C LEU A 277 -16.56 13.56 6.38
N LYS A 278 -15.94 14.53 5.69
CA LYS A 278 -14.51 14.84 5.85
C LYS A 278 -14.18 15.22 7.28
N TRP A 279 -15.02 16.04 7.90
CA TRP A 279 -14.86 16.46 9.29
C TRP A 279 -14.94 15.28 10.26
N ILE A 280 -15.94 14.39 10.13
CA ILE A 280 -16.05 13.18 10.95
C ILE A 280 -14.81 12.28 10.79
N LYS A 281 -14.34 12.05 9.56
CA LYS A 281 -13.14 11.25 9.29
C LYS A 281 -11.89 11.87 9.92
N LYS A 282 -11.74 13.19 9.85
CA LYS A 282 -10.67 13.94 10.51
C LYS A 282 -10.69 13.74 12.03
N LEU A 283 -11.86 13.84 12.66
CA LEU A 283 -12.01 13.61 14.09
C LEU A 283 -11.62 12.17 14.48
N ASN A 284 -12.03 11.19 13.70
CA ASN A 284 -11.66 9.79 13.94
C ASN A 284 -10.15 9.58 13.88
N LEU A 285 -9.48 10.17 12.88
CA LEU A 285 -8.04 10.06 12.74
C LEU A 285 -7.30 10.71 13.92
N GLN A 286 -7.71 11.92 14.32
CA GLN A 286 -7.14 12.61 15.47
C GLN A 286 -7.36 11.83 16.76
N ARG A 287 -8.51 11.16 16.89
CA ARG A 287 -8.79 10.25 18.00
C ARG A 287 -7.79 9.08 18.05
N TRP A 288 -7.51 8.44 16.91
CA TRP A 288 -6.55 7.34 16.86
C TRP A 288 -5.14 7.77 17.26
N ALA A 289 -4.71 8.93 16.77
CA ALA A 289 -3.42 9.50 17.15
C ALA A 289 -3.30 9.86 18.63
N PHE A 290 -4.41 10.32 19.22
CA PHE A 290 -4.41 10.74 20.63
C PHE A 290 -4.33 9.59 21.60
N PHE A 291 -4.96 8.44 21.30
CA PHE A 291 -5.08 7.36 22.29
C PHE A 291 -3.93 6.36 22.24
N ASP A 292 -3.01 6.48 21.26
CA ASP A 292 -1.91 5.51 21.05
C ASP A 292 -2.36 4.05 21.20
N ARG A 293 -3.64 3.82 21.01
CA ARG A 293 -4.29 2.53 21.15
C ARG A 293 -5.21 2.33 19.97
N SER A 294 -5.03 1.23 19.30
CA SER A 294 -6.06 0.66 18.43
C SER A 294 -7.42 0.78 19.14
N PRO A 295 -8.46 1.38 18.53
CA PRO A 295 -9.77 1.42 19.14
C PRO A 295 -10.18 0.00 19.44
N ASP A 296 -10.42 -0.30 20.71
CA ASP A 296 -11.07 -1.55 21.09
C ASP A 296 -12.45 -1.56 20.40
N PRO A 297 -12.74 -2.47 19.46
CA PRO A 297 -14.05 -2.55 18.81
C PRO A 297 -15.19 -2.76 19.82
N GLN A 298 -14.86 -3.22 21.03
CA GLN A 298 -15.78 -3.44 22.15
C GLN A 298 -15.89 -2.23 23.09
N MET A 299 -15.37 -1.06 22.71
CA MET A 299 -15.50 0.12 23.56
C MET A 299 -16.97 0.45 23.79
N HIS A 300 -17.39 0.38 25.07
CA HIS A 300 -18.76 0.63 25.49
C HIS A 300 -19.31 1.95 24.92
N PRO A 301 -20.51 1.98 24.32
CA PRO A 301 -21.07 3.16 23.65
C PRO A 301 -21.02 4.46 24.48
N ALA A 302 -21.18 4.37 25.80
CA ALA A 302 -21.09 5.51 26.71
C ALA A 302 -19.69 6.14 26.78
N ARG A 303 -18.62 5.34 26.65
CA ARG A 303 -17.24 5.86 26.51
C ARG A 303 -17.05 6.56 25.17
N PHE A 304 -17.60 6.02 24.11
CA PHE A 304 -17.58 6.62 22.78
C PHE A 304 -18.22 8.02 22.78
N ILE A 305 -19.43 8.16 23.36
CA ILE A 305 -20.16 9.44 23.47
C ILE A 305 -19.35 10.44 24.30
N LYS A 306 -18.79 10.04 25.44
CA LYS A 306 -17.94 10.89 26.27
C LYS A 306 -16.72 11.41 25.51
N TYR A 307 -16.14 10.62 24.62
CA TYR A 307 -15.02 11.02 23.80
C TYR A 307 -15.42 11.98 22.67
N VAL A 308 -16.53 11.74 21.99
CA VAL A 308 -17.04 12.62 20.94
C VAL A 308 -17.41 14.00 21.50
N LEU A 309 -17.97 14.07 22.71
CA LEU A 309 -18.37 15.32 23.35
C LEU A 309 -17.21 16.06 24.01
N ALA A 310 -16.24 15.37 24.60
CA ALA A 310 -15.11 16.01 25.28
C ALA A 310 -14.00 16.49 24.32
N TYR A 311 -13.93 15.93 23.14
CA TYR A 311 -12.87 16.17 22.17
C TYR A 311 -12.84 17.60 21.60
N PRO A 312 -13.97 18.22 21.20
CA PRO A 312 -13.98 19.60 20.69
C PRO A 312 -13.43 20.63 21.68
N PHE A 313 -13.73 20.45 22.96
CA PHE A 313 -13.32 21.41 24.01
C PHE A 313 -11.82 21.39 24.31
N LYS A 314 -11.14 20.30 24.06
CA LYS A 314 -9.71 20.14 24.40
C LYS A 314 -8.76 20.59 23.29
N TYR A 315 -9.20 20.67 22.04
CA TYR A 315 -8.37 20.92 20.86
C TYR A 315 -8.78 22.13 20.01
N TRP A 316 -9.95 22.72 20.25
CA TRP A 316 -10.35 23.95 19.59
C TRP A 316 -9.79 25.22 20.27
N PHE A 317 -9.27 25.08 21.46
CA PHE A 317 -8.72 26.19 22.27
C PHE A 317 -7.20 26.04 22.52
N LYS A 318 -6.54 25.25 21.78
CA LYS A 318 -5.08 25.21 21.59
C LYS A 318 -4.80 25.35 20.10
#